data_b1d98b004ffa445024cbae616c61b2a1
#
_entry.id   b1d98b004ffa445024cbae616c61b2a1
#
_cell.length_a   1.000
_cell.length_b   1.000
_cell.length_c   1.000
_cell.angle_alpha   90.00
_cell.angle_beta   90.00
_cell.angle_gamma   90.00
#
_symmetry.space_group_name_H-M   'P 1'
#
loop_
_entity.id
_entity.type
_entity.pdbx_description
1 polymer ?
#
loop_
_entity_poly.entity_id
_entity_poly.type
_entity_poly.pdbx_seq_one_letter_code
_entity_poly.pdbx_strand_id
1 'polypeptide(L)'
;GASCARALHAEGLAVTLVEPDSAYFACPFSNAVIAGLRDMEAQRFTLDGLRRAGIAVVPRRAVAVEPRRVVLADGAALAWDRLVLAPGIELRFDALPGYDEAAAEVMPHAWRAGPQTALLRRQLEAMADGGTVVMAVPANPYRCPPGPYERACLIAHYLKTRKPRSKLIVLDAKDQFSKQRLFEQAWARLYPGIIEHVPLSGGGRVTGADAATRTLTTEFGTHRADVANVIPPQRAGAIAAAAG
;
A
#
# COMPACT_ATOMS: atom_id res chain seq x y z
N GLY A 1 14.23 7.54 -4.62
CA GLY A 1 15.15 7.29 -5.74
C GLY A 1 15.04 8.37 -6.80
N ALA A 2 13.95 8.45 -7.55
CA ALA A 2 13.81 9.36 -8.71
C ALA A 2 14.00 10.84 -8.37
N SER A 3 13.44 11.33 -7.26
CA SER A 3 13.61 12.72 -6.81
C SER A 3 15.06 13.04 -6.45
N CYS A 4 15.74 12.10 -5.76
CA CYS A 4 17.16 12.23 -5.45
C CYS A 4 18.01 12.23 -6.72
N ALA A 5 17.72 11.32 -7.68
CA ALA A 5 18.42 11.29 -8.97
C ALA A 5 18.30 12.60 -9.71
N ARG A 6 17.13 13.23 -9.73
CA ARG A 6 16.92 14.55 -10.35
C ARG A 6 17.73 15.65 -9.66
N ALA A 7 17.71 15.68 -8.33
CA ALA A 7 18.43 16.70 -7.57
C ALA A 7 19.95 16.60 -7.78
N LEU A 8 20.51 15.38 -7.69
CA LEU A 8 21.94 15.14 -7.91
C LEU A 8 22.36 15.46 -9.35
N HIS A 9 21.53 15.10 -10.34
CA HIS A 9 21.81 15.44 -11.74
C HIS A 9 21.79 16.95 -12.00
N ALA A 10 20.89 17.68 -11.36
CA ALA A 10 20.84 19.15 -11.46
C ALA A 10 22.10 19.82 -10.91
N GLU A 11 22.80 19.19 -9.97
CA GLU A 11 24.10 19.63 -9.44
C GLU A 11 25.30 19.17 -10.32
N GLY A 12 25.04 18.66 -11.51
CA GLY A 12 26.06 18.26 -12.47
C GLY A 12 26.68 16.87 -12.25
N LEU A 13 26.10 16.06 -11.36
CA LEU A 13 26.60 14.71 -11.11
C LEU A 13 26.12 13.72 -12.18
N ALA A 14 26.99 12.77 -12.55
CA ALA A 14 26.61 11.64 -13.39
C ALA A 14 25.76 10.66 -12.56
N VAL A 15 24.48 10.52 -12.89
CA VAL A 15 23.54 9.71 -12.13
C VAL A 15 23.01 8.56 -12.99
N THR A 16 23.08 7.34 -12.45
CA THR A 16 22.39 6.15 -12.98
C THR A 16 21.29 5.73 -12.02
N LEU A 17 20.05 5.70 -12.49
CA LEU A 17 18.89 5.16 -11.76
C LEU A 17 18.65 3.71 -12.19
N VAL A 18 18.73 2.78 -11.26
CA VAL A 18 18.34 1.38 -11.46
C VAL A 18 16.90 1.20 -10.98
N GLU A 19 16.00 0.86 -11.92
CA GLU A 19 14.56 0.70 -11.66
C GLU A 19 13.99 -0.35 -12.59
N PRO A 20 13.52 -1.50 -12.07
CA PRO A 20 13.03 -2.60 -12.91
C PRO A 20 11.74 -2.28 -13.66
N ASP A 21 10.89 -1.42 -13.09
CA ASP A 21 9.59 -1.11 -13.65
C ASP A 21 9.68 0.04 -14.67
N SER A 22 9.02 -0.12 -15.81
CA SER A 22 8.99 0.92 -16.86
C SER A 22 8.14 2.13 -16.49
N ALA A 23 7.24 1.95 -15.52
CA ALA A 23 6.36 2.97 -14.99
C ALA A 23 6.06 2.69 -13.53
N TYR A 24 5.69 3.71 -12.79
CA TYR A 24 5.24 3.58 -11.42
C TYR A 24 3.86 4.23 -11.23
N PHE A 25 3.12 3.75 -10.23
CA PHE A 25 1.88 4.38 -9.80
C PHE A 25 2.13 5.18 -8.52
N ALA A 26 1.77 6.47 -8.54
CA ALA A 26 1.92 7.32 -7.38
C ALA A 26 0.94 6.91 -6.28
N CYS A 27 1.46 6.66 -5.07
CA CYS A 27 0.62 6.34 -3.90
C CYS A 27 -0.26 7.51 -3.43
N PRO A 28 0.21 8.76 -3.39
CA PRO A 28 -0.68 9.89 -3.13
C PRO A 28 -1.86 9.88 -4.11
N PHE A 29 -3.07 10.10 -3.58
CA PHE A 29 -4.36 10.02 -4.30
C PHE A 29 -4.78 8.62 -4.79
N SER A 30 -4.04 7.55 -4.56
CA SER A 30 -4.50 6.20 -4.92
C SER A 30 -5.76 5.80 -4.14
N ASN A 31 -5.95 6.29 -2.92
CA ASN A 31 -7.18 6.09 -2.16
C ASN A 31 -8.39 6.79 -2.83
N ALA A 32 -8.19 7.90 -3.54
CA ALA A 32 -9.25 8.55 -4.32
C ALA A 32 -9.74 7.67 -5.48
N VAL A 33 -8.86 6.84 -6.05
CA VAL A 33 -9.25 5.83 -7.05
C VAL A 33 -10.20 4.80 -6.44
N ILE A 34 -9.91 4.33 -5.23
CA ILE A 34 -10.79 3.37 -4.52
C ILE A 34 -12.20 3.95 -4.35
N ALA A 35 -12.32 5.23 -4.04
CA ALA A 35 -13.60 5.93 -3.93
C ALA A 35 -14.25 6.30 -5.28
N GLY A 36 -13.59 6.08 -6.41
CA GLY A 36 -14.07 6.46 -7.74
C GLY A 36 -14.02 7.96 -8.04
N LEU A 37 -13.18 8.69 -7.31
CA LEU A 37 -12.97 10.13 -7.48
C LEU A 37 -11.79 10.43 -8.42
N ARG A 38 -11.06 9.41 -8.86
CA ARG A 38 -9.90 9.54 -9.74
C ARG A 38 -9.66 8.25 -10.51
N ASP A 39 -9.14 8.37 -11.73
CA ASP A 39 -8.74 7.21 -12.53
C ASP A 39 -7.34 6.72 -12.17
N MET A 40 -7.12 5.39 -12.28
CA MET A 40 -5.82 4.77 -11.98
C MET A 40 -4.73 5.22 -12.96
N GLU A 41 -5.06 5.43 -14.24
CA GLU A 41 -4.11 5.91 -15.24
C GLU A 41 -3.59 7.33 -14.92
N ALA A 42 -4.40 8.17 -14.29
CA ALA A 42 -3.96 9.50 -13.82
C ALA A 42 -2.90 9.41 -12.69
N GLN A 43 -2.66 8.22 -12.14
CA GLN A 43 -1.62 7.94 -11.14
C GLN A 43 -0.39 7.26 -11.74
N ARG A 44 -0.41 6.92 -13.04
CA ARG A 44 0.66 6.21 -13.74
C ARG A 44 1.66 7.21 -14.32
N PHE A 45 2.94 7.03 -14.02
CA PHE A 45 4.02 7.87 -14.51
C PHE A 45 5.15 7.01 -15.07
N THR A 46 5.69 7.41 -16.22
CA THR A 46 6.87 6.77 -16.82
C THR A 46 8.16 7.43 -16.34
N LEU A 47 9.29 6.76 -16.60
CA LEU A 47 10.61 7.31 -16.31
C LEU A 47 11.19 8.15 -17.47
N ASP A 48 10.41 8.40 -18.52
CA ASP A 48 10.87 9.11 -19.72
C ASP A 48 11.28 10.56 -19.42
N GLY A 49 10.63 11.20 -18.44
CA GLY A 49 11.02 12.51 -17.97
C GLY A 49 12.46 12.55 -17.41
N LEU A 50 12.89 11.48 -16.74
CA LEU A 50 14.26 11.34 -16.23
C LEU A 50 15.25 11.12 -17.38
N ARG A 51 14.91 10.26 -18.34
CA ARG A 51 15.73 10.01 -19.53
C ARG A 51 15.93 11.27 -20.36
N ARG A 52 14.85 12.03 -20.59
CA ARG A 52 14.93 13.32 -21.32
C ARG A 52 15.76 14.38 -20.58
N ALA A 53 15.81 14.30 -19.25
CA ALA A 53 16.67 15.16 -18.44
C ALA A 53 18.15 14.73 -18.44
N GLY A 54 18.54 13.64 -19.13
CA GLY A 54 19.91 13.14 -19.20
C GLY A 54 20.30 12.13 -18.13
N ILE A 55 19.35 11.66 -17.29
CA ILE A 55 19.62 10.64 -16.29
C ILE A 55 19.60 9.25 -16.95
N ALA A 56 20.69 8.48 -16.78
CA ALA A 56 20.75 7.10 -17.22
C ALA A 56 19.75 6.25 -16.41
N VAL A 57 18.81 5.60 -17.08
CA VAL A 57 17.84 4.69 -16.44
C VAL A 57 18.09 3.27 -16.93
N VAL A 58 18.50 2.41 -16.01
CA VAL A 58 18.73 0.99 -16.23
C VAL A 58 17.49 0.19 -15.82
N PRO A 59 16.73 -0.39 -16.79
CA PRO A 59 15.48 -1.10 -16.51
C PRO A 59 15.78 -2.53 -16.05
N ARG A 60 16.42 -2.68 -14.93
CA ARG A 60 16.83 -3.95 -14.32
C ARG A 60 16.64 -3.90 -12.82
N ARG A 61 16.50 -5.06 -12.20
CA ARG A 61 16.45 -5.22 -10.76
C ARG A 61 17.87 -5.33 -10.20
N ALA A 62 18.21 -4.51 -9.21
CA ALA A 62 19.39 -4.71 -8.38
C ALA A 62 19.13 -5.86 -7.40
N VAL A 63 20.05 -6.84 -7.32
CA VAL A 63 19.91 -8.04 -6.50
C VAL A 63 20.97 -8.15 -5.42
N ALA A 64 22.13 -7.49 -5.57
CA ALA A 64 23.14 -7.43 -4.54
C ALA A 64 23.89 -6.09 -4.58
N VAL A 65 24.43 -5.71 -3.43
CA VAL A 65 25.34 -4.58 -3.26
C VAL A 65 26.68 -5.14 -2.79
N GLU A 66 27.74 -4.83 -3.53
CA GLU A 66 29.10 -5.21 -3.21
C GLU A 66 29.95 -3.96 -3.07
N PRO A 67 31.15 -4.04 -2.53
CA PRO A 67 32.05 -2.90 -2.47
C PRO A 67 32.24 -2.27 -3.85
N ARG A 68 31.80 -1.03 -4.02
CA ARG A 68 31.89 -0.19 -5.22
C ARG A 68 31.16 -0.74 -6.49
N ARG A 69 30.26 -1.71 -6.34
CA ARG A 69 29.40 -2.16 -7.45
C ARG A 69 28.04 -2.67 -6.98
N VAL A 70 27.05 -2.51 -7.83
CA VAL A 70 25.71 -3.10 -7.69
C VAL A 70 25.57 -4.20 -8.73
N VAL A 71 25.14 -5.40 -8.31
CA VAL A 71 24.87 -6.53 -9.18
C VAL A 71 23.38 -6.52 -9.58
N LEU A 72 23.13 -6.70 -10.88
CA LEU A 72 21.81 -6.74 -11.47
C LEU A 72 21.33 -8.18 -11.68
N ALA A 73 20.03 -8.37 -11.83
CA ALA A 73 19.41 -9.69 -11.96
C ALA A 73 19.87 -10.50 -13.19
N ASP A 74 20.40 -9.83 -14.23
CA ASP A 74 21.00 -10.46 -15.42
C ASP A 74 22.49 -10.76 -15.28
N GLY A 75 23.08 -10.56 -14.10
CA GLY A 75 24.48 -10.77 -13.81
C GLY A 75 25.40 -9.59 -14.15
N ALA A 76 24.90 -8.56 -14.82
CA ALA A 76 25.67 -7.34 -15.06
C ALA A 76 25.95 -6.60 -13.74
N ALA A 77 27.05 -5.83 -13.72
CA ALA A 77 27.40 -5.03 -12.57
C ALA A 77 27.64 -3.56 -12.95
N LEU A 78 27.21 -2.66 -12.11
CA LEU A 78 27.40 -1.21 -12.25
C LEU A 78 28.31 -0.70 -11.14
N ALA A 79 29.42 -0.09 -11.53
CA ALA A 79 30.31 0.57 -10.58
C ALA A 79 29.69 1.86 -10.06
N TRP A 80 30.05 2.25 -8.84
CA TRP A 80 29.60 3.50 -8.23
C TRP A 80 30.69 4.14 -7.34
N ASP A 81 30.67 5.46 -7.27
CA ASP A 81 31.45 6.26 -6.31
C ASP A 81 30.61 6.54 -5.05
N ARG A 82 29.34 6.78 -5.24
CA ARG A 82 28.34 6.98 -4.18
C ARG A 82 27.08 6.21 -4.55
N LEU A 83 26.54 5.50 -3.56
CA LEU A 83 25.31 4.70 -3.70
C LEU A 83 24.18 5.30 -2.87
N VAL A 84 23.02 5.47 -3.46
CA VAL A 84 21.78 5.81 -2.76
C VAL A 84 20.80 4.64 -2.87
N LEU A 85 20.46 4.06 -1.75
CA LEU A 85 19.47 2.99 -1.67
C LEU A 85 18.09 3.57 -1.38
N ALA A 86 17.15 3.34 -2.27
CA ALA A 86 15.76 3.75 -2.13
C ALA A 86 14.80 2.63 -2.55
N PRO A 87 14.88 1.43 -1.93
CA PRO A 87 14.19 0.22 -2.38
C PRO A 87 12.68 0.24 -2.09
N GLY A 88 12.18 1.25 -1.38
CA GLY A 88 10.80 1.29 -0.95
C GLY A 88 10.48 0.27 0.12
N ILE A 89 9.23 -0.21 0.11
CA ILE A 89 8.73 -1.21 1.06
C ILE A 89 8.56 -2.57 0.39
N GLU A 90 8.68 -3.60 1.21
CA GLU A 90 8.28 -4.98 0.92
C GLU A 90 7.13 -5.37 1.85
N LEU A 91 6.09 -5.99 1.28
CA LEU A 91 4.96 -6.51 2.05
C LEU A 91 5.34 -7.87 2.63
N ARG A 92 5.10 -8.06 3.93
CA ARG A 92 5.42 -9.28 4.64
C ARG A 92 4.23 -10.22 4.61
N PHE A 93 4.05 -10.93 3.50
CA PHE A 93 3.03 -11.98 3.39
C PHE A 93 3.26 -13.14 4.37
N ASP A 94 4.52 -13.36 4.77
CA ASP A 94 4.92 -14.33 5.79
C ASP A 94 4.43 -14.00 7.21
N ALA A 95 4.00 -12.78 7.46
CA ALA A 95 3.68 -12.28 8.81
C ALA A 95 2.20 -12.39 9.18
N LEU A 96 1.33 -12.80 8.26
CA LEU A 96 -0.09 -13.01 8.52
C LEU A 96 -0.50 -14.40 8.00
N PRO A 97 -0.76 -15.37 8.88
CA PRO A 97 -1.20 -16.71 8.50
C PRO A 97 -2.40 -16.69 7.56
N GLY A 98 -2.33 -17.45 6.47
CA GLY A 98 -3.38 -17.55 5.45
C GLY A 98 -3.48 -16.36 4.49
N TYR A 99 -2.54 -15.42 4.56
CA TYR A 99 -2.49 -14.26 3.66
C TYR A 99 -1.18 -14.23 2.87
N ASP A 100 -1.22 -14.69 1.65
CA ASP A 100 -0.13 -14.70 0.67
C ASP A 100 -0.48 -13.86 -0.57
N GLU A 101 0.34 -13.92 -1.61
CA GLU A 101 0.10 -13.21 -2.87
C GLU A 101 -1.19 -13.68 -3.56
N ALA A 102 -1.51 -14.98 -3.47
CA ALA A 102 -2.76 -15.52 -4.05
C ALA A 102 -3.98 -15.04 -3.26
N ALA A 103 -3.90 -15.01 -1.93
CA ALA A 103 -4.94 -14.45 -1.08
C ALA A 103 -5.16 -12.95 -1.35
N ALA A 104 -4.11 -12.21 -1.71
CA ALA A 104 -4.20 -10.79 -2.07
C ALA A 104 -4.98 -10.54 -3.38
N GLU A 105 -5.12 -11.54 -4.25
CA GLU A 105 -5.99 -11.42 -5.43
C GLU A 105 -7.49 -11.56 -5.09
N VAL A 106 -7.81 -12.06 -3.90
CA VAL A 106 -9.18 -12.17 -3.37
C VAL A 106 -9.46 -11.08 -2.33
N MET A 107 -8.51 -10.82 -1.47
CA MET A 107 -8.56 -9.82 -0.39
C MET A 107 -7.45 -8.78 -0.60
N PRO A 108 -7.63 -7.82 -1.53
CA PRO A 108 -6.56 -6.92 -1.96
C PRO A 108 -5.98 -6.08 -0.82
N HIS A 109 -4.65 -5.96 -0.78
CA HIS A 109 -3.98 -5.02 0.12
C HIS A 109 -4.11 -3.58 -0.37
N ALA A 110 -4.12 -3.34 -1.67
CA ALA A 110 -4.13 -2.00 -2.29
C ALA A 110 -3.10 -1.01 -1.66
N TRP A 111 -1.99 -1.53 -1.08
CA TRP A 111 -0.98 -0.72 -0.38
C TRP A 111 0.19 -0.33 -1.28
N ARG A 112 0.42 -1.08 -2.34
CA ARG A 112 1.12 -0.61 -3.54
C ARG A 112 0.06 -0.13 -4.52
N ALA A 113 0.14 1.12 -4.95
CA ALA A 113 -0.78 1.66 -5.95
C ALA A 113 -0.63 0.92 -7.28
N GLY A 114 -1.74 0.69 -7.98
CA GLY A 114 -1.75 -0.04 -9.24
C GLY A 114 -2.87 -1.09 -9.30
N PRO A 115 -2.59 -2.31 -9.82
CA PRO A 115 -3.59 -3.36 -10.02
C PRO A 115 -4.42 -3.69 -8.78
N GLN A 116 -3.79 -3.77 -7.61
CA GLN A 116 -4.45 -4.03 -6.34
C GLN A 116 -5.43 -2.92 -5.92
N THR A 117 -5.12 -1.66 -6.23
CA THR A 117 -6.04 -0.52 -6.02
C THR A 117 -7.26 -0.64 -6.91
N ALA A 118 -7.06 -0.96 -8.19
CA ALA A 118 -8.14 -1.18 -9.15
C ALA A 118 -8.99 -2.41 -8.77
N LEU A 119 -8.36 -3.46 -8.23
CA LEU A 119 -9.08 -4.65 -7.76
C LEU A 119 -10.00 -4.31 -6.59
N LEU A 120 -9.51 -3.61 -5.56
CA LEU A 120 -10.33 -3.17 -4.44
C LEU A 120 -11.49 -2.28 -4.90
N ARG A 121 -11.24 -1.37 -5.85
CA ARG A 121 -12.30 -0.53 -6.45
C ARG A 121 -13.39 -1.39 -7.10
N ARG A 122 -13.01 -2.33 -7.98
CA ARG A 122 -13.97 -3.23 -8.64
C ARG A 122 -14.79 -4.05 -7.65
N GLN A 123 -14.16 -4.55 -6.57
CA GLN A 123 -14.87 -5.32 -5.54
C GLN A 123 -15.90 -4.45 -4.80
N LEU A 124 -15.56 -3.21 -4.47
CA LEU A 124 -16.52 -2.26 -3.86
C LEU A 124 -17.68 -1.96 -4.80
N GLU A 125 -17.43 -1.83 -6.11
CA GLU A 125 -18.48 -1.63 -7.11
C GLU A 125 -19.41 -2.83 -7.22
N ALA A 126 -18.87 -4.04 -7.24
CA ALA A 126 -19.61 -5.29 -7.38
C ALA A 126 -20.37 -5.70 -6.11
N MET A 127 -19.94 -5.23 -4.92
CA MET A 127 -20.59 -5.54 -3.65
C MET A 127 -22.06 -5.06 -3.66
N ALA A 128 -23.00 -5.86 -3.14
CA ALA A 128 -24.38 -5.43 -2.96
C ALA A 128 -24.49 -4.30 -1.91
N ASP A 129 -25.52 -3.44 -2.04
CA ASP A 129 -25.84 -2.47 -0.99
C ASP A 129 -26.35 -3.23 0.26
N GLY A 130 -25.80 -2.93 1.42
CA GLY A 130 -25.96 -3.67 2.67
C GLY A 130 -24.79 -4.61 2.99
N GLY A 131 -23.81 -4.73 2.07
CA GLY A 131 -22.60 -5.53 2.28
C GLY A 131 -21.65 -4.91 3.32
N THR A 132 -20.76 -5.75 3.84
CA THR A 132 -19.76 -5.37 4.85
C THR A 132 -18.37 -5.34 4.23
N VAL A 133 -17.70 -4.19 4.34
CA VAL A 133 -16.27 -4.05 4.05
C VAL A 133 -15.50 -4.26 5.35
N VAL A 134 -14.47 -5.11 5.35
CA VAL A 134 -13.56 -5.25 6.49
C VAL A 134 -12.16 -4.86 6.06
N MET A 135 -11.54 -3.92 6.79
CA MET A 135 -10.18 -3.46 6.54
C MET A 135 -9.27 -3.82 7.72
N ALA A 136 -8.21 -4.62 7.46
CA ALA A 136 -7.18 -4.93 8.44
C ALA A 136 -6.03 -3.92 8.34
N VAL A 137 -5.66 -3.32 9.47
CA VAL A 137 -4.58 -2.35 9.60
C VAL A 137 -3.46 -2.94 10.46
N PRO A 138 -2.20 -2.97 9.97
CA PRO A 138 -1.11 -3.60 10.69
C PRO A 138 -0.62 -2.75 11.87
N ALA A 139 0.14 -3.39 12.78
CA ALA A 139 0.92 -2.70 13.78
C ALA A 139 2.03 -1.85 13.15
N ASN A 140 2.56 -0.89 13.90
CA ASN A 140 3.76 -0.13 13.50
C ASN A 140 5.02 -1.03 13.49
N PRO A 141 6.01 -0.73 12.63
CA PRO A 141 6.03 0.36 11.64
C PRO A 141 5.42 -0.04 10.29
N TYR A 142 4.81 0.92 9.60
CA TYR A 142 4.38 0.77 8.21
C TYR A 142 4.44 2.12 7.47
N ARG A 143 4.46 2.08 6.14
CA ARG A 143 4.51 3.29 5.32
C ARG A 143 3.19 4.05 5.41
N CYS A 144 3.27 5.39 5.50
CA CYS A 144 2.11 6.28 5.49
C CYS A 144 1.15 6.05 6.67
N PRO A 145 1.53 6.39 7.93
CA PRO A 145 0.72 6.14 9.12
C PRO A 145 -0.74 6.61 9.06
N PRO A 146 -1.12 7.75 8.44
CA PRO A 146 -2.52 8.15 8.29
C PRO A 146 -3.26 7.44 7.14
N GLY A 147 -2.55 6.75 6.25
CA GLY A 147 -3.10 6.19 5.01
C GLY A 147 -4.28 5.23 5.18
N PRO A 148 -4.31 4.32 6.15
CA PRO A 148 -5.46 3.44 6.37
C PRO A 148 -6.72 4.22 6.73
N TYR A 149 -6.59 5.26 7.54
CA TYR A 149 -7.72 6.06 8.03
C TYR A 149 -8.25 7.03 6.97
N GLU A 150 -7.35 7.56 6.12
CA GLU A 150 -7.74 8.24 4.88
C GLU A 150 -8.54 7.30 3.96
N ARG A 151 -8.05 6.06 3.78
CA ARG A 151 -8.77 5.04 3.01
C ARG A 151 -10.13 4.73 3.60
N ALA A 152 -10.23 4.60 4.92
CA ALA A 152 -11.50 4.40 5.61
C ALA A 152 -12.50 5.53 5.31
N CYS A 153 -12.04 6.79 5.34
CA CYS A 153 -12.87 7.94 4.96
C CYS A 153 -13.37 7.85 3.51
N LEU A 154 -12.48 7.46 2.57
CA LEU A 154 -12.81 7.41 1.15
C LEU A 154 -13.72 6.21 0.81
N ILE A 155 -13.51 5.05 1.44
CA ILE A 155 -14.45 3.93 1.36
C ILE A 155 -15.81 4.34 1.94
N ALA A 156 -15.84 4.95 3.13
CA ALA A 156 -17.09 5.40 3.75
C ALA A 156 -17.82 6.46 2.90
N HIS A 157 -17.08 7.37 2.24
CA HIS A 157 -17.65 8.31 1.28
C HIS A 157 -18.33 7.57 0.12
N TYR A 158 -17.67 6.57 -0.45
CA TYR A 158 -18.24 5.74 -1.50
C TYR A 158 -19.48 5.00 -1.01
N LEU A 159 -19.41 4.36 0.17
CA LEU A 159 -20.57 3.64 0.74
C LEU A 159 -21.74 4.59 0.97
N LYS A 160 -21.52 5.74 1.63
CA LYS A 160 -22.55 6.75 1.88
C LYS A 160 -23.27 7.19 0.61
N THR A 161 -22.55 7.34 -0.50
CA THR A 161 -23.10 7.89 -1.75
C THR A 161 -23.67 6.82 -2.67
N ARG A 162 -23.21 5.59 -2.61
CA ARG A 162 -23.55 4.53 -3.57
C ARG A 162 -24.18 3.29 -2.94
N LYS A 163 -23.89 3.02 -1.66
CA LYS A 163 -24.32 1.82 -0.94
C LYS A 163 -24.63 2.16 0.53
N PRO A 164 -25.69 2.96 0.78
CA PRO A 164 -25.90 3.59 2.09
C PRO A 164 -26.28 2.63 3.23
N ARG A 165 -26.66 1.38 2.92
CA ARG A 165 -26.95 0.34 3.91
C ARG A 165 -25.72 -0.48 4.30
N SER A 166 -24.59 -0.25 3.60
CA SER A 166 -23.33 -0.95 3.82
C SER A 166 -22.52 -0.30 4.95
N LYS A 167 -21.58 -1.07 5.53
CA LYS A 167 -20.70 -0.61 6.59
C LYS A 167 -19.23 -0.98 6.31
N LEU A 168 -18.33 -0.27 6.98
CA LEU A 168 -16.91 -0.52 7.02
C LEU A 168 -16.48 -0.82 8.46
N ILE A 169 -15.86 -2.00 8.67
CA ILE A 169 -15.21 -2.36 9.93
C ILE A 169 -13.70 -2.18 9.72
N VAL A 170 -13.06 -1.40 10.57
CA VAL A 170 -11.61 -1.18 10.58
C VAL A 170 -11.03 -1.94 11.77
N LEU A 171 -10.38 -3.08 11.50
CA LEU A 171 -9.67 -3.90 12.47
C LEU A 171 -8.24 -3.38 12.60
N ASP A 172 -7.91 -2.78 13.73
CA ASP A 172 -6.64 -2.07 13.92
C ASP A 172 -5.77 -2.77 14.97
N ALA A 173 -4.54 -3.12 14.58
CA ALA A 173 -3.56 -3.71 15.50
C ALA A 173 -2.90 -2.68 16.44
N LYS A 174 -3.56 -1.52 16.67
CA LYS A 174 -3.10 -0.42 17.53
C LYS A 174 -4.27 0.24 18.26
N ASP A 175 -4.00 0.79 19.43
CA ASP A 175 -4.95 1.63 20.15
C ASP A 175 -4.86 3.10 19.76
N GLN A 176 -3.69 3.51 19.25
CA GLN A 176 -3.47 4.89 18.86
C GLN A 176 -2.89 4.98 17.45
N PHE A 177 -3.32 6.01 16.72
CA PHE A 177 -2.86 6.25 15.36
C PHE A 177 -2.68 7.75 15.05
N SER A 178 -1.98 8.02 13.94
CA SER A 178 -1.67 9.38 13.52
C SER A 178 -2.93 10.19 13.22
N LYS A 179 -3.06 11.36 13.85
CA LYS A 179 -4.21 12.29 13.69
C LYS A 179 -5.55 11.71 14.13
N GLN A 180 -5.57 10.74 15.03
CA GLN A 180 -6.75 9.99 15.48
C GLN A 180 -7.94 10.90 15.79
N ARG A 181 -7.76 11.90 16.67
CA ARG A 181 -8.84 12.82 17.06
C ARG A 181 -9.53 13.49 15.86
N LEU A 182 -8.76 13.86 14.83
CA LEU A 182 -9.32 14.51 13.63
C LEU A 182 -10.15 13.54 12.81
N PHE A 183 -9.66 12.29 12.66
CA PHE A 183 -10.38 11.24 11.94
C PHE A 183 -11.67 10.85 12.67
N GLU A 184 -11.63 10.59 13.97
CA GLU A 184 -12.79 10.22 14.78
C GLU A 184 -13.87 11.30 14.75
N GLN A 185 -13.49 12.58 14.88
CA GLN A 185 -14.41 13.71 14.75
C GLN A 185 -15.04 13.79 13.34
N ALA A 186 -14.25 13.55 12.31
CA ALA A 186 -14.75 13.51 10.93
C ALA A 186 -15.71 12.34 10.71
N TRP A 187 -15.37 11.14 11.21
CA TRP A 187 -16.22 9.96 11.11
C TRP A 187 -17.57 10.15 11.80
N ALA A 188 -17.56 10.64 13.03
CA ALA A 188 -18.79 10.91 13.77
C ALA A 188 -19.70 11.92 13.07
N ARG A 189 -19.12 12.95 12.44
CA ARG A 189 -19.87 14.00 11.75
C ARG A 189 -20.31 13.61 10.33
N LEU A 190 -19.43 12.98 9.55
CA LEU A 190 -19.62 12.76 8.11
C LEU A 190 -20.15 11.38 7.77
N TYR A 191 -19.81 10.37 8.59
CA TYR A 191 -20.09 8.96 8.33
C TYR A 191 -20.69 8.23 9.53
N PRO A 192 -21.68 8.82 10.23
CA PRO A 192 -22.29 8.19 11.41
C PRO A 192 -22.87 6.82 11.03
N GLY A 193 -22.51 5.77 11.80
CA GLY A 193 -23.00 4.40 11.60
C GLY A 193 -22.37 3.64 10.40
N ILE A 194 -21.51 4.29 9.60
CA ILE A 194 -20.86 3.62 8.45
C ILE A 194 -19.51 3.03 8.84
N ILE A 195 -18.72 3.74 9.64
CA ILE A 195 -17.39 3.29 10.09
C ILE A 195 -17.49 2.76 11.52
N GLU A 196 -17.07 1.52 11.70
CA GLU A 196 -16.82 0.88 13.00
C GLU A 196 -15.30 0.69 13.14
N HIS A 197 -14.67 1.36 14.10
CA HIS A 197 -13.24 1.20 14.39
C HIS A 197 -13.08 0.29 15.60
N VAL A 198 -12.37 -0.82 15.40
CA VAL A 198 -12.04 -1.81 16.43
C VAL A 198 -10.56 -1.69 16.73
N PRO A 199 -10.14 -1.02 17.81
CA PRO A 199 -8.73 -0.88 18.20
C PRO A 199 -8.16 -2.19 18.74
N LEU A 200 -6.86 -2.24 18.99
CA LEU A 200 -6.16 -3.40 19.57
C LEU A 200 -6.82 -3.86 20.88
N SER A 201 -7.10 -2.94 21.79
CA SER A 201 -7.77 -3.23 23.09
C SER A 201 -9.20 -3.76 22.92
N GLY A 202 -9.85 -3.46 21.79
CA GLY A 202 -11.14 -3.99 21.40
C GLY A 202 -11.06 -5.29 20.58
N GLY A 203 -9.85 -5.86 20.41
CA GLY A 203 -9.64 -7.09 19.64
C GLY A 203 -9.48 -6.89 18.14
N GLY A 204 -9.08 -5.70 17.70
CA GLY A 204 -8.92 -5.38 16.26
C GLY A 204 -7.67 -5.96 15.60
N ARG A 205 -6.79 -6.65 16.34
CA ARG A 205 -5.62 -7.28 15.76
C ARG A 205 -6.00 -8.53 14.98
N VAL A 206 -5.80 -8.49 13.67
CA VAL A 206 -5.98 -9.66 12.80
C VAL A 206 -4.81 -10.61 12.97
N THR A 207 -5.10 -11.87 13.26
CA THR A 207 -4.13 -12.96 13.51
C THR A 207 -4.15 -14.03 12.41
N GLY A 208 -5.14 -14.01 11.53
CA GLY A 208 -5.25 -14.94 10.40
C GLY A 208 -6.25 -14.46 9.36
N ALA A 209 -6.13 -15.02 8.16
CA ALA A 209 -7.01 -14.74 7.04
C ALA A 209 -7.37 -16.03 6.29
N ASP A 210 -8.61 -16.12 5.84
CA ASP A 210 -9.08 -17.16 4.94
C ASP A 210 -9.66 -16.52 3.67
N ALA A 211 -8.93 -16.63 2.59
CA ALA A 211 -9.31 -16.05 1.31
C ALA A 211 -10.53 -16.75 0.69
N ALA A 212 -10.72 -18.05 0.93
CA ALA A 212 -11.83 -18.79 0.35
C ALA A 212 -13.18 -18.30 0.88
N THR A 213 -13.24 -17.94 2.14
CA THR A 213 -14.45 -17.42 2.80
C THR A 213 -14.47 -15.91 2.98
N ARG A 214 -13.37 -15.21 2.65
CA ARG A 214 -13.11 -13.80 2.96
C ARG A 214 -13.29 -13.47 4.45
N THR A 215 -12.74 -14.33 5.30
CA THR A 215 -12.84 -14.22 6.75
C THR A 215 -11.52 -13.78 7.34
N LEU A 216 -11.56 -12.79 8.23
CA LEU A 216 -10.43 -12.35 9.04
C LEU A 216 -10.63 -12.80 10.48
N THR A 217 -9.61 -13.44 11.06
CA THR A 217 -9.62 -13.92 12.45
C THR A 217 -8.90 -12.94 13.34
N THR A 218 -9.47 -12.64 14.51
CA THR A 218 -8.87 -11.88 15.60
C THR A 218 -8.79 -12.73 16.86
N GLU A 219 -8.27 -12.20 17.97
CA GLU A 219 -8.25 -12.91 19.26
C GLU A 219 -9.66 -13.17 19.83
N PHE A 220 -10.64 -12.33 19.46
CA PHE A 220 -11.98 -12.39 20.02
C PHE A 220 -13.06 -12.92 19.06
N GLY A 221 -12.69 -13.33 17.85
CA GLY A 221 -13.64 -13.87 16.89
C GLY A 221 -13.22 -13.76 15.43
N THR A 222 -14.20 -13.91 14.57
CA THR A 222 -14.01 -13.87 13.12
C THR A 222 -14.91 -12.81 12.49
N HIS A 223 -14.41 -12.17 11.43
CA HIS A 223 -15.10 -11.16 10.65
C HIS A 223 -15.18 -11.59 9.20
N ARG A 224 -16.35 -12.03 8.78
CA ARG A 224 -16.62 -12.33 7.36
C ARG A 224 -16.92 -11.04 6.62
N ALA A 225 -16.31 -10.88 5.44
CA ALA A 225 -16.43 -9.69 4.62
C ALA A 225 -17.05 -10.01 3.25
N ASP A 226 -17.83 -9.10 2.71
CA ASP A 226 -18.17 -9.09 1.28
C ASP A 226 -17.00 -8.53 0.48
N VAL A 227 -16.28 -7.54 1.04
CA VAL A 227 -15.02 -7.03 0.53
C VAL A 227 -14.01 -6.93 1.68
N ALA A 228 -12.88 -7.63 1.57
CA ALA A 228 -11.79 -7.57 2.54
C ALA A 228 -10.61 -6.78 1.97
N ASN A 229 -10.17 -5.73 2.67
CA ASN A 229 -8.93 -5.01 2.37
C ASN A 229 -7.91 -5.31 3.47
N VAL A 230 -6.89 -6.11 3.16
CA VAL A 230 -5.89 -6.54 4.15
C VAL A 230 -4.57 -5.85 3.90
N ILE A 231 -4.17 -4.96 4.79
CA ILE A 231 -2.86 -4.29 4.72
C ILE A 231 -1.87 -5.11 5.55
N PRO A 232 -0.95 -5.87 4.92
CA PRO A 232 -0.01 -6.70 5.67
C PRO A 232 1.08 -5.86 6.33
N PRO A 233 1.79 -6.41 7.33
CA PRO A 233 3.02 -5.82 7.85
C PRO A 233 4.04 -5.55 6.76
N GLN A 234 4.97 -4.65 7.00
CA GLN A 234 5.92 -4.16 6.01
C GLN A 234 7.34 -4.14 6.58
N ARG A 235 8.32 -4.17 5.69
CA ARG A 235 9.74 -3.93 5.96
C ARG A 235 10.35 -3.11 4.83
N ALA A 236 11.57 -2.62 5.01
CA ALA A 236 12.35 -2.07 3.91
C ALA A 236 12.59 -3.15 2.85
N GLY A 237 12.69 -2.76 1.58
CA GLY A 237 13.01 -3.71 0.51
C GLY A 237 14.31 -4.47 0.80
N ALA A 238 14.32 -5.78 0.52
CA ALA A 238 15.35 -6.73 0.94
C ALA A 238 16.80 -6.31 0.62
N ILE A 239 17.01 -5.58 -0.48
CA ILE A 239 18.34 -5.10 -0.87
C ILE A 239 18.94 -4.11 0.16
N ALA A 240 18.13 -3.44 0.98
CA ALA A 240 18.63 -2.58 2.04
C ALA A 240 19.34 -3.38 3.13
N ALA A 241 18.83 -4.56 3.48
CA ALA A 241 19.47 -5.46 4.44
C ALA A 241 20.72 -6.13 3.85
N ALA A 242 20.75 -6.37 2.54
CA ALA A 242 21.92 -6.95 1.86
C ALA A 242 23.09 -5.95 1.71
N ALA A 243 22.84 -4.67 1.92
CA ALA A 243 23.88 -3.62 1.79
C ALA A 243 24.58 -3.28 3.12
N GLY A 244 24.18 -3.90 4.24
CA GLY A 244 24.76 -3.70 5.59
C GLY A 244 23.96 -2.74 6.46
#